data_f70086fd0d214c45bc164e477bf2e28a
#
_entry.id   f70086fd0d214c45bc164e477bf2e28a
#
_cell.length_a   1.000
_cell.length_b   1.000
_cell.length_c   1.000
_cell.angle_alpha   90.00
_cell.angle_beta   90.00
_cell.angle_gamma   90.00
#
_symmetry.space_group_name_H-M   'P 1'
#
loop_
_entity.id
_entity.type
_entity.pdbx_description
1 polymer ?
#
loop_
_entity_poly.entity_id
_entity_poly.type
_entity_poly.pdbx_seq_one_letter_code
_entity_poly.pdbx_strand_id
1 'polypeptide(L)'
;MIRVRVPATSANMGPGFDSIGIAVELYNEFGFEEIESGLKFNGVPEEFCNENNIVYEAMMFCFNKGKYNPKGLEISTIKQDIPISRGLGSSSSCIVAGLIGANAIMGNKFSKDDILQMAVEIEGHPD
;
A
#
# COMPACT_ATOMS: atom_id res chain seq x y z
N MET A 1 7.20 14.83 -1.02
CA MET A 1 6.27 13.73 -0.68
C MET A 1 6.03 12.85 -1.89
N ILE A 2 6.16 11.57 -1.69
CA ILE A 2 5.90 10.59 -2.75
C ILE A 2 4.42 10.23 -2.72
N ARG A 3 3.75 10.36 -3.85
CA ARG A 3 2.33 10.02 -3.95
C ARG A 3 2.17 8.73 -4.73
N VAL A 4 1.37 7.83 -4.18
CA VAL A 4 1.10 6.55 -4.82
C VAL A 4 -0.40 6.39 -4.94
N ARG A 5 -0.85 6.15 -6.16
CA ARG A 5 -2.26 5.98 -6.46
C ARG A 5 -2.49 4.56 -6.92
N VAL A 6 -3.31 3.85 -6.18
CA VAL A 6 -3.57 2.45 -6.51
C VAL A 6 -5.04 2.25 -6.80
N PRO A 7 -5.35 1.61 -7.92
CA PRO A 7 -6.75 1.31 -8.23
C PRO A 7 -7.25 0.14 -7.42
N ALA A 8 -8.57 0.00 -7.38
CA ALA A 8 -9.16 -1.19 -6.81
C ALA A 8 -8.70 -2.38 -7.63
N THR A 9 -8.22 -3.40 -6.94
CA THR A 9 -7.82 -4.60 -7.65
C THR A 9 -9.05 -5.40 -7.99
N SER A 10 -8.95 -6.20 -9.04
CA SER A 10 -10.06 -6.99 -9.50
C SER A 10 -10.28 -8.24 -8.69
N ALA A 11 -9.39 -8.54 -7.75
CA ALA A 11 -9.45 -9.81 -7.04
C ALA A 11 -10.80 -10.03 -6.37
N ASN A 12 -11.37 -8.98 -5.81
CA ASN A 12 -12.63 -9.09 -5.10
C ASN A 12 -13.80 -8.51 -5.89
N MET A 13 -13.54 -8.04 -7.09
CA MET A 13 -14.62 -7.54 -7.94
C MET A 13 -15.19 -8.62 -8.84
N GLY A 14 -14.38 -9.61 -9.13
CA GLY A 14 -14.85 -10.79 -9.81
C GLY A 14 -15.15 -10.61 -11.27
N PRO A 15 -15.37 -11.72 -11.95
CA PRO A 15 -15.66 -11.68 -13.38
C PRO A 15 -16.96 -10.95 -13.72
N GLY A 16 -17.93 -11.01 -12.83
CA GLY A 16 -19.20 -10.34 -13.09
C GLY A 16 -19.05 -8.83 -13.22
N PHE A 17 -18.09 -8.27 -12.52
CA PHE A 17 -17.85 -6.85 -12.61
C PHE A 17 -17.41 -6.45 -14.01
N ASP A 18 -16.50 -7.23 -14.56
CA ASP A 18 -16.03 -6.97 -15.91
C ASP A 18 -17.12 -7.21 -16.93
N SER A 19 -17.96 -8.19 -16.71
CA SER A 19 -18.95 -8.57 -17.69
C SER A 19 -20.05 -7.54 -17.87
N ILE A 20 -20.24 -6.66 -16.91
CA ILE A 20 -21.21 -5.58 -17.09
C ILE A 20 -20.59 -4.35 -17.73
N GLY A 21 -19.29 -4.40 -17.97
CA GLY A 21 -18.62 -3.34 -18.71
C GLY A 21 -18.58 -1.99 -18.04
N ILE A 22 -18.72 -1.96 -16.73
CA ILE A 22 -18.68 -0.70 -16.00
C ILE A 22 -17.23 -0.35 -15.71
N ALA A 23 -16.80 0.79 -16.19
CA ALA A 23 -15.48 1.31 -15.86
C ALA A 23 -15.60 2.03 -14.53
N VAL A 24 -15.25 1.36 -13.47
CA VAL A 24 -15.28 1.98 -12.14
C VAL A 24 -13.87 2.45 -11.82
N GLU A 25 -13.74 3.75 -11.64
CA GLU A 25 -12.46 4.33 -11.30
C GLU A 25 -12.41 4.61 -9.81
N LEU A 26 -12.13 3.58 -9.06
CA LEU A 26 -11.95 3.69 -7.62
C LEU A 26 -10.48 3.59 -7.31
N TYR A 27 -9.99 4.57 -6.58
CA TYR A 27 -8.58 4.64 -6.24
C TYR A 27 -8.40 4.97 -4.79
N ASN A 28 -7.32 4.44 -4.23
CA ASN A 28 -6.79 4.99 -2.99
C ASN A 28 -5.51 5.70 -3.33
N GLU A 29 -5.30 6.83 -2.71
CA GLU A 29 -4.08 7.59 -2.93
C GLU A 29 -3.42 7.86 -1.60
N PHE A 30 -2.13 7.58 -1.53
CA PHE A 30 -1.34 7.72 -0.32
C PHE A 30 -0.17 8.64 -0.58
N GLY A 31 0.29 9.30 0.48
CA GLY A 31 1.51 10.06 0.43
C GLY A 31 2.50 9.46 1.40
N PHE A 32 3.74 9.41 1.00
CA PHE A 32 4.81 8.84 1.83
C PHE A 32 5.98 9.79 1.85
N GLU A 33 6.56 9.92 3.05
CA GLU A 33 7.73 10.77 3.18
C GLU A 33 8.60 10.22 4.31
N GLU A 34 9.90 10.20 4.07
CA GLU A 34 10.83 9.88 5.14
C GLU A 34 11.05 11.14 5.97
N ILE A 35 10.91 11.01 7.28
CA ILE A 35 11.12 12.12 8.20
C ILE A 35 12.26 11.76 9.15
N GLU A 36 12.65 12.72 9.98
CA GLU A 36 13.85 12.55 10.79
C GLU A 36 13.69 11.54 11.88
N SER A 37 12.49 11.33 12.36
CA SER A 37 12.26 10.33 13.39
C SER A 37 10.79 10.05 13.54
N GLY A 38 10.48 8.88 14.07
CA GLY A 38 9.12 8.55 14.46
C GLY A 38 8.25 8.05 13.34
N LEU A 39 7.02 7.79 13.68
CA LEU A 39 6.01 7.30 12.75
C LEU A 39 4.81 8.21 12.86
N LYS A 40 4.44 8.84 11.76
CA LYS A 40 3.37 9.81 11.74
C LYS A 40 2.35 9.44 10.68
N PHE A 41 1.09 9.58 11.03
CA PHE A 41 -0.01 9.28 10.12
C PHE A 41 -0.90 10.50 9.93
N ASN A 42 -1.39 10.70 8.72
CA ASN A 42 -2.35 11.75 8.41
C ASN A 42 -3.51 11.14 7.64
N GLY A 43 -4.73 11.49 8.05
CA GLY A 43 -5.91 10.99 7.37
C GLY A 43 -6.16 9.51 7.58
N VAL A 44 -5.62 8.96 8.64
CA VAL A 44 -5.74 7.54 8.97
C VAL A 44 -6.52 7.44 10.28
N PRO A 45 -7.52 6.55 10.36
CA PRO A 45 -8.23 6.37 11.64
C PRO A 45 -7.25 6.03 12.75
N GLU A 46 -7.52 6.56 13.92
CA GLU A 46 -6.60 6.44 15.03
C GLU A 46 -6.26 5.01 15.38
N GLU A 47 -7.21 4.12 15.22
CA GLU A 47 -7.00 2.70 15.55
C GLU A 47 -5.95 2.05 14.63
N PHE A 48 -5.67 2.66 13.48
CA PHE A 48 -4.67 2.15 12.56
C PHE A 48 -3.38 2.95 12.56
N CYS A 49 -3.25 3.91 13.48
CA CYS A 49 -2.06 4.76 13.54
C CYS A 49 -1.00 4.12 14.44
N ASN A 50 -0.50 2.96 14.04
CA ASN A 50 0.49 2.25 14.82
C ASN A 50 1.28 1.32 13.91
N GLU A 51 2.18 0.56 14.51
CA GLU A 51 3.08 -0.31 13.76
C GLU A 51 2.38 -1.51 13.12
N ASN A 52 1.14 -1.76 13.50
CA ASN A 52 0.36 -2.83 12.87
C ASN A 52 -0.40 -2.36 11.65
N ASN A 53 -0.23 -1.10 11.27
CA ASN A 53 -0.84 -0.58 10.06
C ASN A 53 -0.33 -1.36 8.85
N ILE A 54 -1.24 -1.80 8.00
CA ILE A 54 -0.87 -2.70 6.90
C ILE A 54 0.03 -2.01 5.87
N VAL A 55 -0.18 -0.71 5.64
CA VAL A 55 0.69 0.03 4.72
C VAL A 55 2.09 0.13 5.30
N TYR A 56 2.18 0.44 6.58
CA TYR A 56 3.47 0.53 7.25
C TYR A 56 4.19 -0.81 7.24
N GLU A 57 3.48 -1.90 7.51
CA GLU A 57 4.09 -3.22 7.51
C GLU A 57 4.64 -3.57 6.13
N ALA A 58 3.89 -3.23 5.09
CA ALA A 58 4.36 -3.48 3.73
C ALA A 58 5.61 -2.65 3.43
N MET A 59 5.62 -1.39 3.85
CA MET A 59 6.79 -0.55 3.66
C MET A 59 8.02 -1.14 4.34
N MET A 60 7.85 -1.58 5.58
CA MET A 60 8.98 -2.15 6.31
C MET A 60 9.47 -3.45 5.69
N PHE A 61 8.54 -4.25 5.16
CA PHE A 61 8.94 -5.46 4.44
C PHE A 61 9.86 -5.11 3.27
N CYS A 62 9.47 -4.09 2.51
CA CYS A 62 10.25 -3.65 1.37
C CYS A 62 11.60 -3.07 1.80
N PHE A 63 11.60 -2.23 2.83
CA PHE A 63 12.83 -1.66 3.35
C PHE A 63 13.78 -2.74 3.83
N ASN A 64 13.26 -3.76 4.49
CA ASN A 64 14.11 -4.86 4.97
C ASN A 64 14.72 -5.62 3.81
N LYS A 65 13.95 -5.87 2.76
CA LYS A 65 14.50 -6.53 1.58
C LYS A 65 15.59 -5.70 0.94
N GLY A 66 15.44 -4.38 0.96
CA GLY A 66 16.41 -3.47 0.38
C GLY A 66 17.54 -3.11 1.33
N LYS A 67 17.52 -3.62 2.56
CA LYS A 67 18.52 -3.33 3.58
C LYS A 67 18.61 -1.84 3.84
N TYR A 68 17.45 -1.23 3.98
CA TYR A 68 17.32 0.22 4.18
C TYR A 68 16.62 0.46 5.50
N ASN A 69 17.16 1.36 6.31
CA ASN A 69 16.57 1.72 7.60
C ASN A 69 16.13 3.17 7.56
N PRO A 70 14.84 3.43 7.34
CA PRO A 70 14.37 4.82 7.35
C PRO A 70 14.48 5.39 8.75
N LYS A 71 14.79 6.68 8.84
CA LYS A 71 14.88 7.36 10.12
C LYS A 71 13.52 7.53 10.75
N GLY A 72 12.53 7.79 9.94
CA GLY A 72 11.16 7.92 10.34
C GLY A 72 10.30 7.97 9.11
N LEU A 73 9.00 7.79 9.28
CA LEU A 73 8.08 7.76 8.15
C LEU A 73 6.84 8.56 8.46
N GLU A 74 6.36 9.26 7.46
CA GLU A 74 5.05 9.90 7.50
C GLU A 74 4.21 9.28 6.41
N ILE A 75 3.05 8.76 6.79
CA ILE A 75 2.13 8.07 5.89
C ILE A 75 0.83 8.83 5.89
N SER A 76 0.38 9.25 4.72
CA SER A 76 -0.85 10.03 4.59
C SER A 76 -1.83 9.30 3.69
N THR A 77 -3.09 9.27 4.08
CA THR A 77 -4.16 8.86 3.18
C THR A 77 -4.72 10.12 2.56
N ILE A 78 -4.52 10.27 1.27
CA ILE A 78 -4.95 11.46 0.55
C ILE A 78 -6.35 11.27 -0.01
N LYS A 79 -6.62 10.08 -0.53
CA LYS A 79 -7.93 9.76 -1.07
C LYS A 79 -8.22 8.30 -0.78
N GLN A 80 -9.44 8.03 -0.35
CA GLN A 80 -9.83 6.66 -0.03
C GLN A 80 -11.19 6.38 -0.62
N ASP A 81 -11.19 5.91 -1.86
CA ASP A 81 -12.42 5.49 -2.53
C ASP A 81 -12.79 4.07 -2.14
N ILE A 82 -11.80 3.29 -1.71
CA ILE A 82 -11.98 1.88 -1.42
C ILE A 82 -11.91 1.69 0.09
N PRO A 83 -12.97 1.15 0.70
CA PRO A 83 -12.95 0.92 2.15
C PRO A 83 -11.80 0.02 2.56
N ILE A 84 -11.19 0.31 3.69
CA ILE A 84 -10.03 -0.44 4.15
C ILE A 84 -10.37 -1.85 4.58
N SER A 85 -11.60 -2.12 4.91
CA SER A 85 -11.98 -3.46 5.33
C SER A 85 -13.02 -3.99 4.36
N ARG A 86 -13.45 -5.21 4.56
CA ARG A 86 -14.57 -5.78 3.84
C ARG A 86 -14.23 -6.54 2.60
N GLY A 87 -12.98 -6.86 2.35
CA GLY A 87 -12.67 -7.74 1.25
C GLY A 87 -12.91 -7.18 -0.13
N LEU A 88 -12.84 -5.88 -0.28
CA LEU A 88 -12.98 -5.25 -1.58
C LEU A 88 -11.64 -4.99 -2.24
N GLY A 89 -10.61 -5.74 -1.83
CA GLY A 89 -9.29 -5.58 -2.39
C GLY A 89 -8.50 -4.45 -1.77
N SER A 90 -9.03 -3.84 -0.71
CA SER A 90 -8.34 -2.70 -0.10
C SER A 90 -7.05 -3.11 0.60
N SER A 91 -7.01 -4.32 1.17
CA SER A 91 -5.79 -4.81 1.79
C SER A 91 -4.68 -4.95 0.75
N SER A 92 -5.01 -5.55 -0.39
CA SER A 92 -4.04 -5.69 -1.47
C SER A 92 -3.58 -4.34 -1.95
N SER A 93 -4.50 -3.38 -2.08
CA SER A 93 -4.14 -2.03 -2.50
C SER A 93 -3.20 -1.37 -1.52
N CYS A 94 -3.45 -1.54 -0.22
CA CYS A 94 -2.61 -0.97 0.80
C CYS A 94 -1.22 -1.58 0.78
N ILE A 95 -1.14 -2.90 0.59
CA ILE A 95 0.14 -3.58 0.54
C ILE A 95 0.95 -3.08 -0.66
N VAL A 96 0.31 -3.04 -1.83
CA VAL A 96 1.00 -2.60 -3.04
C VAL A 96 1.44 -1.14 -2.88
N ALA A 97 0.58 -0.28 -2.34
CA ALA A 97 0.92 1.11 -2.15
C ALA A 97 2.14 1.27 -1.23
N GLY A 98 2.15 0.52 -0.13
CA GLY A 98 3.27 0.59 0.81
C GLY A 98 4.56 0.14 0.17
N LEU A 99 4.52 -0.96 -0.60
CA LEU A 99 5.70 -1.44 -1.29
C LEU A 99 6.22 -0.43 -2.30
N ILE A 100 5.32 0.15 -3.09
CA ILE A 100 5.72 1.14 -4.09
C ILE A 100 6.30 2.38 -3.41
N GLY A 101 5.67 2.81 -2.32
CA GLY A 101 6.16 3.99 -1.60
C GLY A 101 7.54 3.78 -1.02
N ALA A 102 7.76 2.63 -0.39
CA ALA A 102 9.08 2.33 0.17
C ALA A 102 10.12 2.22 -0.94
N ASN A 103 9.76 1.57 -2.04
CA ASN A 103 10.68 1.42 -3.16
C ASN A 103 11.08 2.79 -3.71
N ALA A 104 10.11 3.70 -3.83
CA ALA A 104 10.39 5.04 -4.32
C ALA A 104 11.31 5.80 -3.36
N ILE A 105 11.13 5.64 -2.06
CA ILE A 105 12.01 6.27 -1.08
C ILE A 105 13.43 5.76 -1.26
N MET A 106 13.60 4.50 -1.62
CA MET A 106 14.91 3.91 -1.84
C MET A 106 15.48 4.22 -3.22
N GLY A 107 14.78 5.03 -4.03
CA GLY A 107 15.25 5.36 -5.37
C GLY A 107 14.92 4.31 -6.40
N ASN A 108 13.82 3.60 -6.18
CA ASN A 108 13.34 2.55 -7.10
C ASN A 108 14.36 1.43 -7.26
N LYS A 109 14.77 0.91 -6.13
CA LYS A 109 15.76 -0.15 -6.07
C LYS A 109 15.26 -1.46 -6.69
N PHE A 110 13.96 -1.72 -6.55
CA PHE A 110 13.36 -2.96 -7.01
C PHE A 110 12.56 -2.74 -8.28
N SER A 111 12.48 -3.77 -9.11
CA SER A 111 11.68 -3.73 -10.32
C SER A 111 10.22 -3.96 -9.98
N LYS A 112 9.36 -3.72 -10.98
CA LYS A 112 7.94 -3.98 -10.82
C LYS A 112 7.67 -5.44 -10.48
N ASP A 113 8.39 -6.35 -11.12
CA ASP A 113 8.23 -7.76 -10.84
C ASP A 113 8.63 -8.09 -9.40
N ASP A 114 9.70 -7.46 -8.91
CA ASP A 114 10.11 -7.64 -7.53
C ASP A 114 9.01 -7.19 -6.57
N ILE A 115 8.40 -6.05 -6.86
CA ILE A 115 7.34 -5.52 -6.02
C ILE A 115 6.15 -6.47 -6.00
N LEU A 116 5.78 -6.99 -7.17
CA LEU A 116 4.67 -7.94 -7.25
C LEU A 116 4.98 -9.21 -6.47
N GLN A 117 6.23 -9.67 -6.55
CA GLN A 117 6.63 -10.85 -5.80
C GLN A 117 6.53 -10.61 -4.30
N MET A 118 6.94 -9.42 -3.84
CA MET A 118 6.81 -9.09 -2.43
C MET A 118 5.35 -9.05 -2.00
N ALA A 119 4.48 -8.51 -2.84
CA ALA A 119 3.05 -8.47 -2.53
C ALA A 119 2.50 -9.88 -2.37
N VAL A 120 2.91 -10.78 -3.25
CA VAL A 120 2.50 -12.18 -3.15
C VAL A 120 3.01 -12.79 -1.85
N GLU A 121 4.24 -12.50 -1.47
CA GLU A 121 4.79 -13.04 -0.23
C GLU A 121 4.04 -12.54 0.99
N ILE A 122 3.65 -11.28 0.99
CA ILE A 122 2.93 -10.72 2.13
C ILE A 122 1.53 -11.29 2.22
N GLU A 123 0.85 -11.40 1.08
CA GLU A 123 -0.52 -11.90 1.04
C GLU A 123 -0.61 -13.40 0.90
N GLY A 124 0.49 -14.00 0.52
CA GLY A 124 0.50 -15.35 0.02
C GLY A 124 0.35 -16.42 1.05
N HIS A 125 -0.24 -16.11 2.14
CA HIS A 125 -0.51 -17.15 3.10
C HIS A 125 -1.71 -17.90 2.63
N PRO A 126 -1.55 -19.17 2.40
CA PRO A 126 -2.74 -19.97 2.11
C PRO A 126 -3.62 -19.85 3.33
N ASP A 127 -4.74 -19.35 3.14
CA ASP A 127 -5.67 -19.18 4.25
C ASP A 127 -6.25 -20.49 4.67
#